data_cf67d2531495127ac9d234f28552479b
#
_entry.id   cf67d2531495127ac9d234f28552479b
#
_cell.length_a   1.000
_cell.length_b   1.000
_cell.length_c   1.000
_cell.angle_alpha   90.00
_cell.angle_beta   90.00
_cell.angle_gamma   90.00
#
_symmetry.space_group_name_H-M   'P 1'
#
loop_
_entity.id
_entity.type
_entity.pdbx_description
1 polymer ?
#
loop_
_entity_poly.entity_id
_entity_poly.type
_entity_poly.pdbx_seq_one_letter_code
_entity_poly.pdbx_strand_id
1 'polypeptide(L)'
;MTSPYHISTHQDESTAGQAIVPPFRVDVEPEREFVRVCPSGEIDVATTGTVRERIADLMKEGFRRIVVDLRQATFLDSTGLRLMVDLDASSRSAGWRFAIIAGPAEVQRAFEVTGLLARLPFVDANDVTHGQGP
;
A
#
# COMPACT_ATOMS: atom_id res chain seq x y z
N MET A 1 -18.22 17.23 -8.21
CA MET A 1 -18.06 16.73 -8.24
C MET A 1 -18.01 16.09 -7.96
N THR A 2 -18.20 15.99 -8.26
CA THR A 2 -18.12 15.17 -8.19
C THR A 2 -17.56 14.46 -8.29
N SER A 3 -17.47 14.16 -8.27
CA SER A 3 -16.72 13.31 -8.48
C SER A 3 -16.83 12.52 -9.31
N PRO A 4 -16.15 12.33 -9.91
CA PRO A 4 -16.35 11.44 -10.90
C PRO A 4 -16.52 10.11 -10.43
N TYR A 5 -16.72 9.81 -9.86
CA TYR A 5 -17.06 8.61 -9.55
C TYR A 5 -18.33 8.54 -8.92
N HIS A 6 -18.79 9.12 -9.02
CA HIS A 6 -19.68 8.99 -8.52
C HIS A 6 -20.56 8.69 -9.06
N ILE A 7 -20.79 8.70 -9.58
CA ILE A 7 -21.41 8.42 -9.96
C ILE A 7 -21.86 7.90 -9.99
N SER A 8 -21.80 7.84 -10.13
CA SER A 8 -22.24 7.28 -10.12
C SER A 8 -22.93 6.85 -9.91
N THR A 9 -23.09 6.92 -9.93
CA THR A 9 -23.56 6.48 -9.58
C THR A 9 -24.40 5.95 -9.79
N HIS A 10 -24.67 5.82 -10.11
CA HIS A 10 -25.37 5.23 -10.19
C HIS A 10 -25.65 4.28 -10.38
N GLN A 11 -25.46 3.93 -10.36
CA GLN A 11 -25.57 2.98 -10.40
C GLN A 11 -26.04 2.28 -10.03
N ASP A 12 -26.29 2.27 -9.93
CA ASP A 12 -26.65 1.44 -9.55
C ASP A 12 -27.27 0.83 -8.75
N GLU A 13 -28.07 1.14 -8.83
CA GLU A 13 -28.92 0.57 -8.12
C GLU A 13 -29.23 -0.73 -8.38
N SER A 14 -28.97 -1.15 -9.39
CA SER A 14 -28.97 -2.55 -9.72
C SER A 14 -28.19 -3.33 -8.72
N THR A 15 -27.50 -2.67 -7.86
CA THR A 15 -26.72 -3.35 -6.85
C THR A 15 -27.48 -3.53 -5.56
N ALA A 16 -28.78 -3.25 -5.55
CA ALA A 16 -29.55 -3.46 -4.34
C ALA A 16 -29.42 -4.91 -3.91
N GLY A 17 -29.12 -5.13 -2.65
CA GLY A 17 -28.97 -6.47 -2.12
C GLY A 17 -27.60 -7.10 -2.35
N GLN A 18 -26.71 -6.45 -3.07
CA GLN A 18 -25.40 -6.98 -3.34
C GLN A 18 -24.37 -6.30 -2.44
N ALA A 19 -23.32 -7.01 -2.13
CA ALA A 19 -22.25 -6.43 -1.38
C ALA A 19 -21.60 -5.33 -2.21
N ILE A 20 -21.34 -4.21 -1.60
CA ILE A 20 -20.68 -3.10 -2.26
C ILE A 20 -19.22 -3.11 -1.84
N VAL A 21 -18.33 -3.24 -2.83
CA VAL A 21 -16.90 -3.24 -2.58
C VAL A 21 -16.43 -1.80 -2.67
N PRO A 22 -15.83 -1.27 -1.60
CA PRO A 22 -15.33 0.10 -1.66
C PRO A 22 -14.29 0.24 -2.75
N PRO A 23 -14.19 1.38 -3.39
CA PRO A 23 -13.16 1.58 -4.39
C PRO A 23 -11.78 1.56 -3.74
N PHE A 24 -10.80 1.18 -4.52
CA PHE A 24 -9.42 1.21 -4.07
C PHE A 24 -9.02 2.64 -3.75
N ARG A 25 -8.26 2.82 -2.68
CA ARG A 25 -7.73 4.14 -2.38
C ARG A 25 -6.39 3.99 -1.66
N VAL A 26 -5.63 5.06 -1.66
CA VAL A 26 -4.36 5.10 -0.96
C VAL A 26 -4.40 6.30 -0.03
N ASP A 27 -4.41 6.02 1.27
CA ASP A 27 -4.35 7.08 2.27
C ASP A 27 -2.89 7.32 2.62
N VAL A 28 -2.56 8.58 2.86
CA VAL A 28 -1.20 8.97 3.22
C VAL A 28 -1.27 9.65 4.57
N GLU A 29 -0.49 9.15 5.52
CA GLU A 29 -0.52 9.66 6.88
C GLU A 29 0.89 10.06 7.28
N PRO A 30 1.21 11.35 7.25
CA PRO A 30 2.52 11.80 7.68
C PRO A 30 2.69 11.58 9.17
N GLU A 31 3.81 11.03 9.54
CA GLU A 31 4.17 10.83 10.92
C GLU A 31 5.37 11.71 11.23
N ARG A 32 5.91 11.59 12.42
CA ARG A 32 6.96 12.47 12.85
C ARG A 32 8.23 12.32 12.01
N GLU A 33 8.64 11.10 11.72
CA GLU A 33 9.90 10.85 11.05
C GLU A 33 9.76 10.04 9.79
N PHE A 34 8.53 9.74 9.38
CA PHE A 34 8.28 8.95 8.18
C PHE A 34 6.89 9.27 7.68
N VAL A 35 6.55 8.76 6.50
CA VAL A 35 5.20 8.86 6.00
C VAL A 35 4.67 7.45 5.79
N ARG A 36 3.44 7.22 6.21
CA ARG A 36 2.79 5.94 6.07
C ARG A 36 1.85 6.00 4.89
N VAL A 37 2.02 5.05 3.98
CA VAL A 37 1.19 4.93 2.78
C VAL A 37 0.32 3.70 2.97
N CYS A 38 -0.97 3.88 2.98
CA CYS A 38 -1.93 2.85 3.38
C CYS A 38 -2.87 2.51 2.23
N PRO A 39 -2.51 1.54 1.38
CA PRO A 39 -3.44 1.10 0.33
C PRO A 39 -4.60 0.34 0.95
N SER A 40 -5.80 0.62 0.46
CA SER A 40 -7.00 -0.01 0.97
C SER A 40 -7.70 -0.70 -0.20
N GLY A 41 -7.85 -2.01 -0.10
CA GLY A 41 -8.48 -2.81 -1.15
C GLY A 41 -7.49 -3.74 -1.82
N GLU A 42 -7.75 -4.09 -3.06
CA GLU A 42 -6.94 -5.07 -3.79
C GLU A 42 -5.75 -4.39 -4.46
N ILE A 43 -4.58 -4.96 -4.24
CA ILE A 43 -3.35 -4.45 -4.87
C ILE A 43 -3.03 -5.39 -6.03
N ASP A 44 -3.33 -4.95 -7.24
CA ASP A 44 -3.19 -5.78 -8.43
C ASP A 44 -2.75 -4.91 -9.61
N VAL A 45 -2.82 -5.46 -10.81
CA VAL A 45 -2.33 -4.77 -11.99
C VAL A 45 -3.07 -3.43 -12.20
N ALA A 46 -4.32 -3.33 -11.76
CA ALA A 46 -5.10 -2.10 -11.95
C ALA A 46 -4.77 -1.03 -10.92
N THR A 47 -4.18 -1.39 -9.79
CA THR A 47 -4.02 -0.45 -8.67
C THR A 47 -2.57 -0.15 -8.31
N THR A 48 -1.62 -0.98 -8.73
CA THR A 48 -0.22 -0.75 -8.37
C THR A 48 0.29 0.59 -8.88
N GLY A 49 -0.19 1.04 -10.04
CA GLY A 49 0.22 2.33 -10.56
C GLY A 49 -0.14 3.49 -9.65
N THR A 50 -1.30 3.41 -9.03
CA THR A 50 -1.73 4.45 -8.09
C THR A 50 -0.80 4.50 -6.89
N VAL A 51 -0.40 3.34 -6.38
CA VAL A 51 0.52 3.31 -5.24
C VAL A 51 1.88 3.88 -5.64
N ARG A 52 2.39 3.48 -6.81
CA ARG A 52 3.69 3.98 -7.28
C ARG A 52 3.68 5.49 -7.42
N GLU A 53 2.62 6.03 -8.01
CA GLU A 53 2.53 7.47 -8.23
C GLU A 53 2.47 8.23 -6.93
N ARG A 54 1.73 7.71 -5.97
CA ARG A 54 1.63 8.38 -4.68
C ARG A 54 2.99 8.41 -3.99
N ILE A 55 3.71 7.32 -4.05
CA ILE A 55 5.04 7.27 -3.43
C ILE A 55 6.01 8.20 -4.17
N ALA A 56 5.94 8.23 -5.50
CA ALA A 56 6.78 9.12 -6.26
C ALA A 56 6.53 10.58 -5.89
N ASP A 57 5.26 10.95 -5.70
CA ASP A 57 4.91 12.31 -5.29
C ASP A 57 5.49 12.64 -3.93
N LEU A 58 5.43 11.70 -2.99
CA LEU A 58 5.98 11.91 -1.66
C LEU A 58 7.49 12.09 -1.72
N MET A 59 8.16 11.34 -2.57
CA MET A 59 9.60 11.51 -2.75
C MET A 59 9.92 12.90 -3.29
N LYS A 60 9.11 13.40 -4.21
CA LYS A 60 9.29 14.74 -4.73
C LYS A 60 9.09 15.79 -3.66
N GLU A 61 8.24 15.51 -2.67
CA GLU A 61 8.00 16.41 -1.56
C GLU A 61 9.11 16.35 -0.52
N GLY A 62 10.05 15.45 -0.68
CA GLY A 62 11.20 15.40 0.21
C GLY A 62 11.19 14.30 1.24
N PHE A 63 10.15 13.48 1.27
CA PHE A 63 10.13 12.36 2.22
C PHE A 63 11.19 11.34 1.83
N ARG A 64 11.92 10.85 2.82
CA ARG A 64 12.98 9.87 2.60
C ARG A 64 12.79 8.61 3.42
N ARG A 65 11.68 8.50 4.13
CA ARG A 65 11.36 7.31 4.89
C ARG A 65 9.89 7.02 4.70
N ILE A 66 9.60 5.93 4.01
CA ILE A 66 8.24 5.57 3.63
C ILE A 66 7.92 4.18 4.14
N VAL A 67 6.79 4.05 4.81
CA VAL A 67 6.30 2.78 5.31
C VAL A 67 5.00 2.46 4.58
N VAL A 68 4.95 1.33 3.89
CA VAL A 68 3.72 0.87 3.25
C VAL A 68 3.00 -0.02 4.24
N ASP A 69 1.80 0.41 4.62
CA ASP A 69 1.01 -0.28 5.62
C ASP A 69 -0.06 -1.11 4.92
N LEU A 70 0.08 -2.43 4.97
CA LEU A 70 -0.80 -3.33 4.24
C LEU A 70 -2.00 -3.80 5.04
N ARG A 71 -2.22 -3.23 6.22
CA ARG A 71 -3.30 -3.73 7.07
C ARG A 71 -4.68 -3.57 6.48
N GLN A 72 -4.87 -2.60 5.59
CA GLN A 72 -6.16 -2.39 4.92
C GLN A 72 -6.22 -3.01 3.54
N ALA A 73 -5.15 -3.64 3.09
CA ALA A 73 -5.17 -4.35 1.82
C ALA A 73 -5.96 -5.65 1.98
N THR A 74 -6.73 -6.00 0.98
CA THR A 74 -7.55 -7.22 1.04
C THR A 74 -7.01 -8.33 0.14
N PHE A 75 -6.17 -7.99 -0.82
CA PHE A 75 -5.63 -8.96 -1.75
C PHE A 75 -4.36 -8.40 -2.37
N LEU A 76 -3.45 -9.26 -2.73
CA LEU A 76 -2.20 -8.84 -3.35
C LEU A 76 -1.78 -9.94 -4.33
N ASP A 77 -1.66 -9.57 -5.60
CA ASP A 77 -1.25 -10.53 -6.62
C ASP A 77 0.24 -10.35 -6.94
N SER A 78 0.68 -11.00 -8.02
CA SER A 78 2.10 -10.94 -8.37
C SER A 78 2.57 -9.54 -8.73
N THR A 79 1.69 -8.69 -9.26
CA THR A 79 2.10 -7.32 -9.56
C THR A 79 2.27 -6.52 -8.28
N GLY A 80 1.47 -6.81 -7.26
CA GLY A 80 1.64 -6.19 -5.95
C GLY A 80 2.93 -6.64 -5.28
N LEU A 81 3.25 -7.93 -5.38
CA LEU A 81 4.53 -8.43 -4.87
C LEU A 81 5.69 -7.73 -5.57
N ARG A 82 5.59 -7.60 -6.90
CA ARG A 82 6.64 -6.96 -7.66
C ARG A 82 6.81 -5.52 -7.25
N LEU A 83 5.70 -4.83 -6.95
CA LEU A 83 5.76 -3.47 -6.47
C LEU A 83 6.60 -3.37 -5.20
N MET A 84 6.37 -4.28 -4.25
CA MET A 84 7.13 -4.25 -3.00
C MET A 84 8.61 -4.52 -3.23
N VAL A 85 8.91 -5.46 -4.10
CA VAL A 85 10.31 -5.76 -4.44
C VAL A 85 10.97 -4.55 -5.09
N ASP A 86 10.26 -3.89 -6.00
CA ASP A 86 10.81 -2.72 -6.69
C ASP A 86 11.04 -1.57 -5.73
N LEU A 87 10.13 -1.36 -4.79
CA LEU A 87 10.31 -0.30 -3.80
C LEU A 87 11.52 -0.57 -2.91
N ASP A 88 11.70 -1.81 -2.51
CA ASP A 88 12.84 -2.19 -1.70
C ASP A 88 14.15 -1.95 -2.45
N ALA A 89 14.21 -2.37 -3.70
CA ALA A 89 15.39 -2.17 -4.52
C ALA A 89 15.66 -0.68 -4.74
N SER A 90 14.63 0.10 -4.99
CA SER A 90 14.78 1.54 -5.20
C SER A 90 15.31 2.21 -3.94
N SER A 91 14.82 1.81 -2.78
CA SER A 91 15.26 2.42 -1.54
C SER A 91 16.77 2.22 -1.34
N ARG A 92 17.24 1.03 -1.65
CA ARG A 92 18.67 0.75 -1.47
C ARG A 92 19.53 1.46 -2.50
N SER A 93 19.06 1.58 -3.73
CA SER A 93 19.88 2.21 -4.76
C SER A 93 19.80 3.73 -4.70
N ALA A 94 18.71 4.30 -4.22
CA ALA A 94 18.52 5.75 -4.23
C ALA A 94 18.67 6.39 -2.85
N GLY A 95 18.96 5.60 -1.83
CA GLY A 95 19.29 6.15 -0.52
C GLY A 95 18.12 6.62 0.32
N TRP A 96 16.95 5.99 0.16
CA TRP A 96 15.82 6.28 1.05
C TRP A 96 15.47 5.01 1.82
N ARG A 97 14.58 5.12 2.77
CA ARG A 97 14.29 4.00 3.67
C ARG A 97 12.87 3.51 3.44
N PHE A 98 12.75 2.21 3.33
CA PHE A 98 11.50 1.54 3.02
C PHE A 98 11.22 0.47 4.07
N ALA A 99 9.97 0.38 4.49
CA ALA A 99 9.54 -0.70 5.38
C ALA A 99 8.09 -1.03 5.06
N ILE A 100 7.65 -2.22 5.49
CA ILE A 100 6.29 -2.71 5.23
C ILE A 100 5.69 -3.15 6.55
N ILE A 101 4.46 -2.72 6.82
CA ILE A 101 3.69 -3.27 7.92
C ILE A 101 2.83 -4.38 7.34
N ALA A 102 2.89 -5.55 7.96
CA ALA A 102 2.22 -6.74 7.45
C ALA A 102 0.72 -6.57 7.37
N GLY A 103 0.13 -7.19 6.38
CA GLY A 103 -1.31 -7.17 6.17
C GLY A 103 -1.99 -8.41 6.73
N PRO A 104 -3.27 -8.59 6.37
CA PRO A 104 -4.01 -9.77 6.81
C PRO A 104 -3.40 -11.05 6.27
N ALA A 105 -3.86 -12.17 6.82
CA ALA A 105 -3.28 -13.48 6.49
C ALA A 105 -3.26 -13.75 4.99
N GLU A 106 -4.32 -13.39 4.28
CA GLU A 106 -4.39 -13.61 2.84
C GLU A 106 -3.30 -12.85 2.09
N VAL A 107 -3.05 -11.62 2.50
CA VAL A 107 -2.00 -10.80 1.90
C VAL A 107 -0.63 -11.37 2.24
N GLN A 108 -0.43 -11.73 3.51
CA GLN A 108 0.87 -12.26 3.95
C GLN A 108 1.19 -13.60 3.32
N ARG A 109 0.17 -14.39 2.99
CA ARG A 109 0.41 -15.67 2.36
C ARG A 109 1.16 -15.53 1.03
N ALA A 110 0.87 -14.47 0.27
CA ALA A 110 1.56 -14.26 -0.99
C ALA A 110 3.06 -14.06 -0.77
N PHE A 111 3.44 -13.38 0.30
CA PHE A 111 4.86 -13.21 0.63
C PHE A 111 5.47 -14.51 1.13
N GLU A 112 4.69 -15.30 1.87
CA GLU A 112 5.20 -16.56 2.40
C GLU A 112 5.51 -17.56 1.29
N VAL A 113 4.56 -17.77 0.38
CA VAL A 113 4.72 -18.80 -0.64
C VAL A 113 5.80 -18.45 -1.66
N THR A 114 6.15 -17.18 -1.77
CA THR A 114 7.20 -16.76 -2.69
C THR A 114 8.56 -16.62 -2.01
N GLY A 115 8.62 -16.80 -0.70
CA GLY A 115 9.86 -16.62 0.04
C GLY A 115 10.22 -15.18 0.31
N LEU A 116 9.35 -14.25 -0.07
CA LEU A 116 9.65 -12.83 0.08
C LEU A 116 9.46 -12.34 1.51
N LEU A 117 8.71 -13.08 2.33
CA LEU A 117 8.49 -12.66 3.70
C LEU A 117 9.80 -12.48 4.45
N ALA A 118 10.77 -13.37 4.20
CA ALA A 118 12.06 -13.31 4.89
C ALA A 118 13.03 -12.34 4.25
N ARG A 119 12.68 -11.78 3.09
CA ARG A 119 13.61 -10.96 2.33
C ARG A 119 13.25 -9.49 2.29
N LEU A 120 12.00 -9.15 2.56
CA LEU A 120 11.56 -7.76 2.51
C LEU A 120 11.55 -7.16 3.91
N PRO A 121 11.62 -5.83 4.01
CA PRO A 121 11.79 -5.16 5.31
C PRO A 121 10.47 -5.00 6.06
N PHE A 122 9.92 -6.09 6.55
CA PHE A 122 8.73 -6.04 7.37
C PHE A 122 9.07 -5.53 8.77
N VAL A 123 8.23 -4.67 9.31
CA VAL A 123 8.41 -4.11 10.64
C VAL A 123 7.11 -4.23 11.40
N ASP A 124 7.21 -4.18 12.71
CA ASP A 124 6.07 -4.18 13.60
C ASP A 124 5.45 -2.78 13.60
N ALA A 125 4.13 -2.72 13.50
CA ALA A 125 3.44 -1.44 13.51
C ALA A 125 3.74 -0.63 14.77
N ASN A 126 3.86 -1.30 15.91
CA ASN A 126 4.17 -0.61 17.16
C ASN A 126 5.55 0.02 17.15
N ASP A 127 6.51 -0.66 16.58
CA ASP A 127 7.87 -0.12 16.51
C ASP A 127 7.89 1.14 15.67
N VAL A 128 7.16 1.14 14.57
CA VAL A 128 7.11 2.29 13.68
C VAL A 128 6.44 3.46 14.38
N THR A 129 5.29 3.22 15.03
CA THR A 129 4.55 4.30 15.67
C THR A 129 5.31 4.89 16.84
N HIS A 130 6.27 4.16 17.40
CA HIS A 130 7.10 4.68 18.48
C HIS A 130 8.41 5.25 17.96
N GLY A 131 8.52 5.42 16.65
CA GLY A 131 9.72 6.03 16.10
C GLY A 131 10.91 5.10 16.04
N GLN A 132 10.70 3.81 16.19
CA GLN A 132 11.80 2.86 16.24
C GLN A 132 11.93 2.03 14.98
N GLY A 133 11.32 2.43 13.93
CA GLY A 133 11.42 1.69 12.69
C GLY A 133 12.83 1.66 12.15
N PRO A 134 13.00 0.98 11.04
CA PRO A 134 14.31 0.74 10.44
C PRO A 134 15.07 2.01 10.12
#